data_5716bdfff7e28bf02be1e4424a5ddcfd
#
_entry.id   5716bdfff7e28bf02be1e4424a5ddcfd
#
_cell.length_a   1.000
_cell.length_b   1.000
_cell.length_c   1.000
_cell.angle_alpha   90.00
_cell.angle_beta   90.00
_cell.angle_gamma   90.00
#
_symmetry.space_group_name_H-M   'P 1'
#
loop_
_entity.id
_entity.type
_entity.pdbx_description
1 polymer ?
#
loop_
_entity_poly.entity_id
_entity_poly.type
_entity_poly.pdbx_seq_one_letter_code
_entity_poly.pdbx_strand_id
1 'polypeptide(L)'
;MLICGGSLHFSYAYNDKRTDSLQLVVDSVLTIFKNDQPLLTYHFNTVYPPKGQDSSYQRSGFIHPIYTLKGHQLTRIQPSDHYHHYGIWNPWTHTLYKGDTVDFWNLYKKTGTVRFVRLLDHKVNAREATYTVLHDHVVFKADGREEVALHEWQTVNVHLPEGQHNYYWIDISIKMRCATSSPLRLLTYRYGGLGWRAVASWNASNSDVLTSEGKTWENTDGSRARWCMVQGQLLPNGYGGMAILSHPENFNHPEPLRIWDRNANGGKENVFINFSPTKDRDWLLEPDYTYTLNYRLFVFDGQQDAAQIEKEWWNFVNEKSTQR
;
A
#
# COMPACT_ATOMS: atom_id res chain seq x y z
N MET A 1 46.38 -34.25 -52.71
CA MET A 1 44.93 -34.30 -52.76
C MET A 1 44.46 -33.95 -51.34
N LEU A 2 44.26 -32.65 -51.10
CA LEU A 2 43.81 -32.11 -49.80
C LEU A 2 42.29 -32.05 -49.81
N ILE A 3 41.67 -32.68 -48.82
CA ILE A 3 40.23 -32.58 -48.59
C ILE A 3 40.02 -31.54 -47.45
N CYS A 4 39.47 -30.38 -47.78
CA CYS A 4 39.01 -29.39 -46.84
C CYS A 4 37.67 -29.85 -46.27
N GLY A 5 37.61 -30.19 -44.98
CA GLY A 5 36.38 -30.41 -44.23
C GLY A 5 35.87 -29.07 -43.67
N GLY A 6 34.80 -28.56 -44.26
CA GLY A 6 34.11 -27.37 -43.71
C GLY A 6 33.16 -27.76 -42.57
N SER A 7 33.42 -27.32 -41.36
CA SER A 7 32.51 -27.45 -40.22
C SER A 7 31.42 -26.36 -40.28
N LEU A 8 30.19 -26.77 -40.54
CA LEU A 8 29.01 -25.93 -40.41
C LEU A 8 28.68 -25.73 -38.91
N HIS A 9 28.95 -24.54 -38.40
CA HIS A 9 28.45 -24.14 -37.09
C HIS A 9 27.02 -23.64 -37.21
N PHE A 10 26.05 -24.43 -36.78
CA PHE A 10 24.70 -23.99 -36.54
C PHE A 10 24.66 -23.24 -35.19
N SER A 11 24.61 -21.91 -35.22
CA SER A 11 24.26 -21.12 -34.07
C SER A 11 22.73 -21.16 -33.90
N TYR A 12 22.26 -21.94 -32.95
CA TYR A 12 20.89 -21.83 -32.46
C TYR A 12 20.78 -20.50 -31.71
N ALA A 13 20.14 -19.51 -32.36
CA ALA A 13 19.63 -18.36 -31.63
C ALA A 13 18.47 -18.84 -30.75
N TYR A 14 18.74 -19.05 -29.49
CA TYR A 14 17.72 -19.30 -28.46
C TYR A 14 16.92 -18.01 -28.29
N ASN A 15 15.82 -17.90 -29.01
CA ASN A 15 14.90 -16.77 -28.88
C ASN A 15 13.96 -17.06 -27.70
N ASP A 16 14.47 -16.97 -26.47
CA ASP A 16 13.69 -17.11 -25.24
C ASP A 16 12.80 -15.86 -25.11
N LYS A 17 11.69 -15.83 -25.85
CA LYS A 17 10.58 -14.94 -25.56
C LYS A 17 9.91 -15.45 -24.29
N ARG A 18 10.53 -15.24 -23.12
CA ARG A 18 9.81 -15.38 -21.86
C ARG A 18 8.63 -14.40 -21.92
N THR A 19 7.43 -14.97 -22.05
CA THR A 19 6.20 -14.18 -21.93
C THR A 19 6.11 -13.68 -20.50
N ASP A 20 6.00 -12.37 -20.32
CA ASP A 20 5.79 -11.77 -19.01
C ASP A 20 4.63 -12.47 -18.29
N SER A 21 4.89 -13.02 -17.11
CA SER A 21 3.89 -13.72 -16.32
C SER A 21 4.03 -13.42 -14.84
N LEU A 22 2.88 -13.29 -14.18
CA LEU A 22 2.83 -13.19 -12.73
C LEU A 22 2.90 -14.57 -12.09
N GLN A 23 3.53 -14.61 -10.92
CA GLN A 23 3.58 -15.76 -10.02
C GLN A 23 3.20 -15.28 -8.63
N LEU A 24 2.52 -16.13 -7.86
CA LEU A 24 2.17 -15.88 -6.47
C LEU A 24 2.69 -17.04 -5.64
N VAL A 25 3.54 -16.73 -4.66
CA VAL A 25 4.16 -17.71 -3.77
C VAL A 25 3.74 -17.40 -2.34
N VAL A 26 3.25 -18.41 -1.62
CA VAL A 26 2.90 -18.33 -0.20
C VAL A 26 3.83 -19.26 0.57
N ASP A 27 4.67 -18.66 1.43
CA ASP A 27 5.62 -19.35 2.28
C ASP A 27 5.56 -18.72 3.69
N SER A 28 6.62 -18.15 4.21
CA SER A 28 6.64 -17.32 5.43
C SER A 28 6.00 -15.94 5.25
N VAL A 29 5.86 -15.52 4.01
CA VAL A 29 5.16 -14.34 3.50
C VAL A 29 4.43 -14.70 2.21
N LEU A 30 3.55 -13.81 1.71
CA LEU A 30 3.01 -13.94 0.37
C LEU A 30 3.74 -12.96 -0.54
N THR A 31 4.36 -13.46 -1.62
CA THR A 31 5.06 -12.61 -2.59
C THR A 31 4.49 -12.80 -3.99
N ILE A 32 4.25 -11.69 -4.68
CA ILE A 32 3.87 -11.67 -6.09
C ILE A 32 5.10 -11.25 -6.89
N PHE A 33 5.43 -12.06 -7.91
CA PHE A 33 6.56 -11.86 -8.82
C PHE A 33 6.06 -11.59 -10.24
N LYS A 34 6.82 -10.80 -11.00
CA LYS A 34 6.82 -10.81 -12.45
C LYS A 34 8.07 -11.58 -12.89
N ASN A 35 7.88 -12.77 -13.46
CA ASN A 35 8.98 -13.72 -13.70
C ASN A 35 9.75 -13.97 -12.38
N ASP A 36 11.04 -13.62 -12.32
CA ASP A 36 11.87 -13.77 -11.11
C ASP A 36 11.98 -12.47 -10.30
N GLN A 37 11.37 -11.35 -10.77
CA GLN A 37 11.42 -10.06 -10.10
C GLN A 37 10.24 -9.91 -9.13
N PRO A 38 10.46 -9.77 -7.81
CA PRO A 38 9.38 -9.48 -6.88
C PRO A 38 8.77 -8.11 -7.16
N LEU A 39 7.44 -8.03 -7.11
CA LEU A 39 6.68 -6.78 -7.23
C LEU A 39 6.18 -6.28 -5.88
N LEU A 40 5.62 -7.19 -5.08
CA LEU A 40 5.21 -6.89 -3.71
C LEU A 40 5.32 -8.12 -2.81
N THR A 41 5.49 -7.85 -1.51
CA THR A 41 5.39 -8.87 -0.46
C THR A 41 4.39 -8.44 0.59
N TYR A 42 3.49 -9.34 0.96
CA TYR A 42 2.54 -9.16 2.05
C TYR A 42 2.98 -9.99 3.27
N HIS A 43 3.06 -9.32 4.43
CA HIS A 43 3.47 -9.93 5.69
C HIS A 43 2.25 -10.37 6.51
N PHE A 44 2.01 -11.67 6.57
CA PHE A 44 0.98 -12.24 7.44
C PHE A 44 1.55 -12.69 8.79
N ASN A 45 2.84 -13.03 8.87
CA ASN A 45 3.51 -13.28 10.14
C ASN A 45 3.85 -11.97 10.85
N THR A 46 3.89 -12.02 12.19
CA THR A 46 4.26 -10.87 13.00
C THR A 46 5.72 -10.48 12.74
N VAL A 47 5.92 -9.24 12.35
CA VAL A 47 7.24 -8.60 12.28
C VAL A 47 7.49 -7.85 13.57
N TYR A 48 8.56 -8.21 14.27
CA TYR A 48 8.97 -7.60 15.52
C TYR A 48 9.76 -6.31 15.28
N PRO A 49 9.73 -5.35 16.22
CA PRO A 49 10.57 -4.16 16.12
C PRO A 49 12.06 -4.51 16.25
N PRO A 50 12.98 -3.61 15.85
CA PRO A 50 14.40 -3.78 16.05
C PRO A 50 14.74 -4.04 17.52
N LYS A 51 15.83 -4.79 17.75
CA LYS A 51 16.30 -5.13 19.11
C LYS A 51 16.45 -3.88 19.99
N GLY A 52 15.87 -3.94 21.17
CA GLY A 52 15.88 -2.84 22.14
C GLY A 52 14.71 -1.87 22.03
N GLN A 53 13.83 -2.04 21.04
CA GLN A 53 12.57 -1.26 20.93
C GLN A 53 11.41 -1.97 21.65
N ASP A 54 10.39 -1.18 22.05
CA ASP A 54 9.20 -1.71 22.72
C ASP A 54 8.48 -2.73 21.80
N SER A 55 8.19 -3.91 22.34
CA SER A 55 7.51 -4.99 21.61
C SER A 55 6.12 -4.61 21.12
N SER A 56 5.49 -3.57 21.68
CA SER A 56 4.20 -3.07 21.19
C SER A 56 4.23 -2.64 19.72
N TYR A 57 5.39 -2.28 19.19
CA TYR A 57 5.55 -1.94 17.77
C TYR A 57 5.47 -3.13 16.82
N GLN A 58 5.35 -4.36 17.31
CA GLN A 58 5.14 -5.54 16.47
C GLN A 58 3.85 -5.46 15.67
N ARG A 59 3.85 -5.98 14.42
CA ARG A 59 2.69 -5.94 13.54
C ARG A 59 2.72 -7.04 12.49
N SER A 60 1.53 -7.47 12.06
CA SER A 60 1.27 -8.25 10.85
C SER A 60 0.24 -7.52 9.98
N GLY A 61 -0.09 -8.04 8.81
CA GLY A 61 -1.14 -7.49 7.97
C GLY A 61 -0.74 -6.20 7.25
N PHE A 62 0.38 -6.21 6.51
CA PHE A 62 0.86 -5.05 5.75
C PHE A 62 1.65 -5.48 4.51
N ILE A 63 1.80 -4.57 3.54
CA ILE A 63 2.55 -4.80 2.31
C ILE A 63 3.90 -4.09 2.38
N HIS A 64 4.99 -4.86 2.25
CA HIS A 64 6.36 -4.38 2.17
C HIS A 64 7.32 -5.52 1.80
N PRO A 65 8.27 -5.31 0.89
CA PRO A 65 8.41 -4.13 0.03
C PRO A 65 7.42 -4.12 -1.14
N ILE A 66 7.28 -2.94 -1.77
CA ILE A 66 6.79 -2.78 -3.13
C ILE A 66 7.97 -2.36 -3.99
N TYR A 67 8.09 -2.95 -5.19
CA TYR A 67 9.15 -2.65 -6.14
C TYR A 67 8.59 -2.15 -7.47
N THR A 68 9.35 -1.31 -8.16
CA THR A 68 9.10 -1.03 -9.58
C THR A 68 9.43 -2.26 -10.43
N LEU A 69 9.06 -2.26 -11.72
CA LEU A 69 9.40 -3.35 -12.64
C LEU A 69 10.91 -3.55 -12.82
N LYS A 70 11.72 -2.51 -12.57
CA LYS A 70 13.19 -2.58 -12.58
C LYS A 70 13.80 -2.99 -11.24
N GLY A 71 12.97 -3.32 -10.24
CA GLY A 71 13.41 -3.80 -8.94
C GLY A 71 13.80 -2.70 -7.94
N HIS A 72 13.42 -1.45 -8.18
CA HIS A 72 13.64 -0.38 -7.21
C HIS A 72 12.56 -0.40 -6.12
N GLN A 73 12.99 -0.45 -4.85
CA GLN A 73 12.09 -0.45 -3.71
C GLN A 73 11.45 0.92 -3.49
N LEU A 74 10.15 0.94 -3.16
CA LEU A 74 9.35 2.16 -2.95
C LEU A 74 8.82 2.32 -1.52
N THR A 75 8.93 1.31 -0.68
CA THR A 75 8.38 1.33 0.68
C THR A 75 9.45 1.00 1.71
N ARG A 76 9.19 1.35 2.98
CA ARG A 76 9.97 0.89 4.13
C ARG A 76 9.08 0.65 5.35
N ILE A 77 9.62 -0.06 6.35
CA ILE A 77 8.96 -0.32 7.63
C ILE A 77 9.85 0.13 8.79
N GLN A 78 9.21 0.38 9.93
CA GLN A 78 9.83 0.62 11.24
C GLN A 78 11.02 1.60 11.19
N PRO A 79 10.91 2.76 10.51
CA PRO A 79 11.97 3.75 10.57
C PRO A 79 12.17 4.24 12.02
N SER A 80 13.40 4.64 12.36
CA SER A 80 13.76 5.01 13.72
C SER A 80 12.97 6.19 14.29
N ASP A 81 12.41 7.01 13.42
CA ASP A 81 11.54 8.14 13.77
C ASP A 81 10.09 7.71 14.05
N HIS A 82 9.61 6.58 13.47
CA HIS A 82 8.24 6.10 13.58
C HIS A 82 8.16 4.57 13.46
N TYR A 83 8.50 3.82 14.50
CA TYR A 83 8.48 2.34 14.51
C TYR A 83 7.11 1.74 14.19
N HIS A 84 6.02 2.51 14.28
CA HIS A 84 4.65 2.09 13.93
C HIS A 84 4.28 2.30 12.44
N HIS A 85 5.22 2.68 11.55
CA HIS A 85 4.99 2.77 10.11
C HIS A 85 5.39 1.47 9.40
N TYR A 86 4.52 0.98 8.49
CA TYR A 86 4.65 -0.35 7.88
C TYR A 86 4.33 -0.37 6.38
N GLY A 87 5.19 0.20 5.55
CA GLY A 87 5.08 0.14 4.08
C GLY A 87 3.77 0.71 3.56
N ILE A 88 2.82 -0.18 3.19
CA ILE A 88 1.41 0.13 2.93
C ILE A 88 0.57 -0.58 3.97
N TRP A 89 -0.24 0.16 4.73
CA TRP A 89 -1.08 -0.37 5.81
C TRP A 89 -2.31 0.52 6.05
N ASN A 90 -3.36 -0.01 6.69
CA ASN A 90 -4.65 0.69 6.86
C ASN A 90 -5.18 0.63 8.31
N PRO A 91 -4.53 1.21 9.31
CA PRO A 91 -5.06 1.28 10.67
C PRO A 91 -5.83 2.58 10.93
N TRP A 92 -6.61 2.57 12.00
CA TRP A 92 -7.35 3.74 12.48
C TRP A 92 -6.76 4.28 13.78
N THR A 93 -6.84 5.59 13.93
CA THR A 93 -6.52 6.29 15.19
C THR A 93 -7.81 6.79 15.84
N HIS A 94 -7.73 7.16 17.14
CA HIS A 94 -8.84 7.80 17.86
C HIS A 94 -10.21 7.14 17.57
N THR A 95 -10.28 5.84 17.80
CA THR A 95 -11.47 5.05 17.56
C THR A 95 -12.25 4.90 18.87
N LEU A 96 -13.49 5.38 18.91
CA LEU A 96 -14.37 5.19 20.05
C LEU A 96 -15.07 3.85 19.95
N TYR A 97 -14.84 2.97 20.93
CA TYR A 97 -15.43 1.64 21.02
C TYR A 97 -15.87 1.32 22.45
N LYS A 98 -17.17 1.12 22.68
CA LYS A 98 -17.77 0.81 24.00
C LYS A 98 -17.35 1.80 25.11
N GLY A 99 -17.22 3.07 24.77
CA GLY A 99 -16.82 4.14 25.69
C GLY A 99 -15.31 4.38 25.80
N ASP A 100 -14.47 3.48 25.30
CA ASP A 100 -13.02 3.61 25.31
C ASP A 100 -12.51 4.24 24.01
N THR A 101 -11.48 5.09 24.10
CA THR A 101 -10.74 5.56 22.93
C THR A 101 -9.58 4.63 22.65
N VAL A 102 -9.61 3.96 21.51
CA VAL A 102 -8.62 2.98 21.05
C VAL A 102 -7.80 3.53 19.91
N ASP A 103 -6.55 3.15 19.83
CA ASP A 103 -5.64 3.53 18.76
C ASP A 103 -4.98 2.28 18.16
N PHE A 104 -5.33 1.97 16.90
CA PHE A 104 -4.77 0.84 16.16
C PHE A 104 -3.56 1.24 15.32
N TRP A 105 -3.25 2.56 15.25
CA TRP A 105 -2.13 3.11 14.50
C TRP A 105 -0.89 3.30 15.39
N ASN A 106 -1.05 4.06 16.49
CA ASN A 106 0.03 4.41 17.41
C ASN A 106 0.26 3.28 18.42
N LEU A 107 0.90 2.22 18.00
CA LEU A 107 1.07 0.96 18.73
C LEU A 107 1.67 1.13 20.13
N TYR A 108 2.51 2.17 20.35
CA TYR A 108 3.08 2.48 21.67
C TYR A 108 2.04 2.81 22.75
N LYS A 109 0.82 3.21 22.36
CA LYS A 109 -0.28 3.44 23.28
C LYS A 109 -0.83 2.17 23.91
N LYS A 110 -0.55 1.02 23.32
CA LYS A 110 -0.95 -0.31 23.81
C LYS A 110 -2.47 -0.46 24.05
N THR A 111 -3.29 0.26 23.28
CA THR A 111 -4.75 0.20 23.38
C THR A 111 -5.36 -0.68 22.29
N GLY A 112 -4.63 -0.95 21.21
CA GLY A 112 -5.09 -1.83 20.14
C GLY A 112 -4.05 -2.06 19.06
N THR A 113 -4.36 -2.97 18.16
CA THR A 113 -3.54 -3.31 16.98
C THR A 113 -4.41 -3.86 15.86
N VAL A 114 -3.85 -3.97 14.65
CA VAL A 114 -4.44 -4.76 13.56
C VAL A 114 -3.61 -6.02 13.39
N ARG A 115 -4.27 -7.19 13.33
CA ARG A 115 -3.62 -8.50 13.16
C ARG A 115 -4.15 -9.22 11.93
N PHE A 116 -3.27 -9.88 11.20
CA PHE A 116 -3.65 -10.90 10.23
C PHE A 116 -4.33 -12.07 10.96
N VAL A 117 -5.43 -12.56 10.40
CA VAL A 117 -6.16 -13.73 10.90
C VAL A 117 -5.92 -14.91 9.99
N ARG A 118 -6.21 -14.77 8.69
CA ARG A 118 -6.03 -15.85 7.71
C ARG A 118 -6.06 -15.34 6.27
N LEU A 119 -5.42 -16.10 5.40
CA LEU A 119 -5.59 -16.02 3.95
C LEU A 119 -6.91 -16.71 3.58
N LEU A 120 -7.79 -15.99 2.88
CA LEU A 120 -9.12 -16.48 2.51
C LEU A 120 -9.12 -17.10 1.12
N ASP A 121 -8.44 -16.45 0.19
CA ASP A 121 -8.35 -16.87 -1.20
C ASP A 121 -7.11 -16.28 -1.88
N HIS A 122 -6.61 -16.97 -2.89
CA HIS A 122 -5.59 -16.44 -3.80
C HIS A 122 -5.69 -17.12 -5.15
N LYS A 123 -5.40 -16.36 -6.19
CA LYS A 123 -5.37 -16.85 -7.58
C LYS A 123 -4.34 -16.07 -8.37
N VAL A 124 -3.81 -16.70 -9.42
CA VAL A 124 -2.84 -16.08 -10.33
C VAL A 124 -3.03 -16.58 -11.75
N ASN A 125 -2.87 -15.71 -12.71
CA ASN A 125 -2.70 -15.99 -14.12
C ASN A 125 -1.54 -15.16 -14.68
N ALA A 126 -1.32 -15.19 -15.99
CA ALA A 126 -0.18 -14.49 -16.56
C ALA A 126 -0.16 -12.97 -16.29
N ARG A 127 -1.34 -12.34 -16.12
CA ARG A 127 -1.45 -10.87 -16.01
C ARG A 127 -2.07 -10.36 -14.73
N GLU A 128 -2.66 -11.25 -13.94
CA GLU A 128 -3.33 -10.90 -12.68
C GLU A 128 -2.93 -11.85 -11.58
N ALA A 129 -2.65 -11.30 -10.42
CA ALA A 129 -2.43 -12.05 -9.20
C ALA A 129 -3.22 -11.40 -8.06
N THR A 130 -4.14 -12.15 -7.48
CA THR A 130 -5.06 -11.67 -6.44
C THR A 130 -4.88 -12.49 -5.18
N TYR A 131 -4.97 -11.84 -4.03
CA TYR A 131 -5.19 -12.49 -2.73
C TYR A 131 -6.21 -11.72 -1.91
N THR A 132 -6.91 -12.44 -1.03
CA THR A 132 -7.83 -11.86 -0.04
C THR A 132 -7.45 -12.37 1.35
N VAL A 133 -7.32 -11.45 2.29
CA VAL A 133 -6.96 -11.73 3.68
C VAL A 133 -8.00 -11.15 4.63
N LEU A 134 -8.12 -11.76 5.82
CA LEU A 134 -8.88 -11.25 6.94
C LEU A 134 -7.93 -10.67 7.98
N HIS A 135 -8.21 -9.45 8.42
CA HIS A 135 -7.60 -8.79 9.56
C HIS A 135 -8.62 -8.56 10.67
N ASP A 136 -8.15 -8.57 11.91
CA ASP A 136 -8.90 -8.15 13.07
C ASP A 136 -8.29 -6.87 13.66
N HIS A 137 -9.13 -5.88 13.93
CA HIS A 137 -8.77 -4.73 14.76
C HIS A 137 -9.05 -5.10 16.21
N VAL A 138 -7.98 -5.38 16.94
CA VAL A 138 -8.02 -5.95 18.30
C VAL A 138 -7.81 -4.85 19.32
N VAL A 139 -8.74 -4.74 20.25
CA VAL A 139 -8.71 -3.83 21.40
C VAL A 139 -8.07 -4.54 22.59
N PHE A 140 -7.11 -3.89 23.24
CA PHE A 140 -6.50 -4.34 24.49
C PHE A 140 -7.23 -3.70 25.66
N LYS A 141 -7.86 -4.51 26.49
CA LYS A 141 -8.59 -4.05 27.67
C LYS A 141 -7.65 -3.90 28.87
N ALA A 142 -8.00 -3.01 29.80
CA ALA A 142 -7.21 -2.75 31.00
C ALA A 142 -7.02 -3.97 31.92
N ASP A 143 -7.92 -4.96 31.84
CA ASP A 143 -7.85 -6.22 32.58
C ASP A 143 -7.02 -7.32 31.86
N GLY A 144 -6.35 -6.96 30.76
CA GLY A 144 -5.52 -7.87 29.98
C GLY A 144 -6.28 -8.71 28.94
N ARG A 145 -7.60 -8.62 28.86
CA ARG A 145 -8.37 -9.28 27.80
C ARG A 145 -8.20 -8.58 26.46
N GLU A 146 -8.39 -9.33 25.40
CA GLU A 146 -8.45 -8.82 24.02
C GLU A 146 -9.88 -8.95 23.48
N GLU A 147 -10.31 -7.98 22.70
CA GLU A 147 -11.62 -7.99 22.05
C GLU A 147 -11.49 -7.53 20.61
N VAL A 148 -12.09 -8.25 19.66
CA VAL A 148 -12.15 -7.82 18.26
C VAL A 148 -13.26 -6.80 18.10
N ALA A 149 -12.91 -5.60 17.66
CA ALA A 149 -13.87 -4.50 17.43
C ALA A 149 -14.33 -4.44 15.96
N LEU A 150 -13.45 -4.77 15.02
CA LEU A 150 -13.70 -4.65 13.59
C LEU A 150 -13.02 -5.80 12.84
N HIS A 151 -13.74 -6.40 11.91
CA HIS A 151 -13.20 -7.27 10.88
C HIS A 151 -12.90 -6.46 9.63
N GLU A 152 -11.74 -6.71 9.00
CA GLU A 152 -11.32 -6.09 7.76
C GLU A 152 -10.94 -7.17 6.74
N TRP A 153 -11.63 -7.20 5.60
CA TRP A 153 -11.27 -8.02 4.44
C TRP A 153 -10.50 -7.15 3.46
N GLN A 154 -9.25 -7.47 3.25
CA GLN A 154 -8.41 -6.78 2.27
C GLN A 154 -8.19 -7.68 1.06
N THR A 155 -8.67 -7.25 -0.10
CA THR A 155 -8.38 -7.87 -1.39
C THR A 155 -7.36 -7.02 -2.13
N VAL A 156 -6.27 -7.64 -2.53
CA VAL A 156 -5.20 -7.02 -3.31
C VAL A 156 -5.10 -7.72 -4.64
N ASN A 157 -5.13 -6.96 -5.73
CA ASN A 157 -4.99 -7.48 -7.10
C ASN A 157 -3.88 -6.73 -7.83
N VAL A 158 -2.85 -7.46 -8.25
CA VAL A 158 -1.76 -6.95 -9.09
C VAL A 158 -2.08 -7.20 -10.54
N HIS A 159 -2.00 -6.16 -11.37
CA HIS A 159 -2.28 -6.23 -12.80
C HIS A 159 -1.05 -5.80 -13.61
N LEU A 160 -0.69 -6.61 -14.62
CA LEU A 160 0.26 -6.23 -15.66
C LEU A 160 -0.49 -5.76 -16.91
N PRO A 161 -0.16 -4.60 -17.48
CA PRO A 161 -0.71 -4.16 -18.75
C PRO A 161 -0.30 -5.07 -19.90
N GLU A 162 -1.04 -5.02 -21.02
CA GLU A 162 -0.66 -5.70 -22.23
C GLU A 162 0.55 -5.05 -22.92
N GLY A 163 1.46 -5.85 -23.46
CA GLY A 163 2.67 -5.37 -24.11
C GLY A 163 3.80 -5.01 -23.16
N GLN A 164 4.78 -4.24 -23.66
CA GLN A 164 5.90 -3.78 -22.85
C GLN A 164 5.57 -2.42 -22.24
N HIS A 165 5.59 -2.36 -20.91
CA HIS A 165 5.33 -1.14 -20.13
C HIS A 165 6.37 -0.97 -19.03
N ASN A 166 6.50 0.23 -18.56
CA ASN A 166 7.34 0.59 -17.40
C ASN A 166 6.51 0.81 -16.13
N TYR A 167 5.29 0.28 -16.07
CA TYR A 167 4.38 0.40 -14.94
C TYR A 167 3.49 -0.83 -14.76
N TYR A 168 2.86 -0.93 -13.59
CA TYR A 168 1.83 -1.89 -13.26
C TYR A 168 0.90 -1.32 -12.19
N TRP A 169 -0.23 -1.99 -11.93
CA TRP A 169 -1.21 -1.56 -10.92
C TRP A 169 -1.34 -2.56 -9.78
N ILE A 170 -1.64 -2.02 -8.60
CA ILE A 170 -2.07 -2.78 -7.43
C ILE A 170 -3.40 -2.20 -6.97
N ASP A 171 -4.49 -2.91 -7.17
CA ASP A 171 -5.79 -2.54 -6.63
C ASP A 171 -5.94 -3.09 -5.22
N ILE A 172 -6.39 -2.24 -4.29
CA ILE A 172 -6.65 -2.59 -2.90
C ILE A 172 -8.12 -2.27 -2.60
N SER A 173 -8.91 -3.30 -2.29
CA SER A 173 -10.27 -3.17 -1.79
C SER A 173 -10.31 -3.56 -0.32
N ILE A 174 -10.77 -2.65 0.54
CA ILE A 174 -10.82 -2.82 1.98
C ILE A 174 -12.29 -2.80 2.40
N LYS A 175 -12.81 -3.95 2.84
CA LYS A 175 -14.18 -4.06 3.38
C LYS A 175 -14.10 -4.18 4.90
N MET A 176 -14.89 -3.39 5.60
CA MET A 176 -14.90 -3.34 7.07
C MET A 176 -16.30 -3.60 7.61
N ARG A 177 -16.38 -4.34 8.71
CA ARG A 177 -17.63 -4.59 9.44
C ARG A 177 -17.35 -4.71 10.93
N CYS A 178 -18.23 -4.12 11.77
CA CYS A 178 -18.14 -4.30 13.22
C CYS A 178 -18.17 -5.80 13.58
N ALA A 179 -17.27 -6.21 14.46
CA ALA A 179 -17.19 -7.61 14.91
C ALA A 179 -18.24 -7.96 15.97
N THR A 180 -18.88 -6.95 16.56
CA THR A 180 -19.92 -7.09 17.59
C THR A 180 -21.14 -6.23 17.27
N SER A 181 -22.20 -6.34 18.09
CA SER A 181 -23.38 -5.47 17.99
C SER A 181 -23.12 -4.01 18.45
N SER A 182 -21.89 -3.68 18.86
CA SER A 182 -21.53 -2.32 19.23
C SER A 182 -20.99 -1.56 18.02
N PRO A 183 -21.47 -0.33 17.76
CA PRO A 183 -20.91 0.51 16.71
C PRO A 183 -19.46 0.91 17.03
N LEU A 184 -18.72 1.23 15.99
CA LEU A 184 -17.36 1.75 16.06
C LEU A 184 -17.34 3.15 15.44
N ARG A 185 -16.90 4.16 16.20
CA ARG A 185 -16.79 5.52 15.67
C ARG A 185 -15.33 5.87 15.47
N LEU A 186 -14.96 6.05 14.22
CA LEU A 186 -13.66 6.59 13.83
C LEU A 186 -13.74 8.12 14.00
N LEU A 187 -13.10 8.63 15.05
CA LEU A 187 -13.16 10.05 15.39
C LEU A 187 -12.26 10.87 14.47
N THR A 188 -12.63 12.11 14.30
CA THR A 188 -11.82 13.11 13.59
C THR A 188 -10.40 13.16 14.14
N TYR A 189 -9.43 12.91 13.28
CA TYR A 189 -8.01 12.99 13.62
C TYR A 189 -7.16 13.25 12.38
N ARG A 190 -6.01 13.87 12.59
CA ARG A 190 -5.11 14.32 11.51
C ARG A 190 -4.59 13.21 10.57
N TYR A 191 -4.66 11.93 10.95
CA TYR A 191 -4.30 10.78 10.14
C TYR A 191 -5.06 9.51 10.56
N GLY A 192 -5.20 8.57 9.66
CA GLY A 192 -5.87 7.28 9.80
C GLY A 192 -6.27 6.75 8.41
N GLY A 193 -6.45 5.45 8.23
CA GLY A 193 -6.74 4.84 6.94
C GLY A 193 -5.47 4.49 6.15
N LEU A 194 -5.51 4.49 4.81
CA LEU A 194 -4.42 3.99 3.97
C LEU A 194 -3.18 4.88 4.06
N GLY A 195 -2.08 4.33 4.57
CA GLY A 195 -0.78 4.98 4.67
C GLY A 195 0.28 4.37 3.78
N TRP A 196 1.20 5.20 3.30
CA TRP A 196 2.43 4.81 2.60
C TRP A 196 3.63 5.48 3.26
N ARG A 197 4.54 4.66 3.78
CA ARG A 197 5.87 5.11 4.18
C ARG A 197 6.87 4.77 3.09
N ALA A 198 7.39 5.78 2.41
CA ALA A 198 8.30 5.61 1.30
C ALA A 198 9.74 5.31 1.75
N VAL A 199 10.61 5.02 0.78
CA VAL A 199 12.02 4.67 1.00
C VAL A 199 12.79 5.75 1.75
N ALA A 200 13.81 5.33 2.49
CA ALA A 200 14.65 6.23 3.30
C ALA A 200 15.45 7.25 2.47
N SER A 201 15.79 6.90 1.23
CA SER A 201 16.55 7.77 0.34
C SER A 201 15.79 9.00 -0.17
N TRP A 202 14.46 9.03 -0.02
CA TRP A 202 13.64 10.13 -0.52
C TRP A 202 13.45 11.24 0.50
N ASN A 203 13.56 12.46 -0.01
CA ASN A 203 13.23 13.71 0.68
C ASN A 203 12.86 14.79 -0.38
N ALA A 204 12.52 15.99 0.05
CA ALA A 204 12.10 17.07 -0.85
C ALA A 204 13.18 17.61 -1.79
N SER A 205 14.44 17.16 -1.71
CA SER A 205 15.50 17.55 -2.66
C SER A 205 15.67 16.58 -3.84
N ASN A 206 15.15 15.36 -3.72
CA ASN A 206 15.34 14.31 -4.73
C ASN A 206 14.04 13.54 -5.07
N SER A 207 12.91 14.02 -4.57
CA SER A 207 11.58 13.51 -4.92
C SER A 207 10.55 14.62 -4.99
N ASP A 208 9.54 14.41 -5.84
CA ASP A 208 8.44 15.34 -6.07
C ASP A 208 7.13 14.74 -5.55
N VAL A 209 6.30 15.58 -4.93
CA VAL A 209 4.91 15.28 -4.59
C VAL A 209 4.01 16.10 -5.50
N LEU A 210 3.01 15.45 -6.08
CA LEU A 210 1.99 16.11 -6.90
C LEU A 210 0.62 15.48 -6.64
N THR A 211 -0.40 16.33 -6.48
CA THR A 211 -1.80 15.89 -6.33
C THR A 211 -2.64 16.23 -7.55
N SER A 212 -3.84 15.65 -7.66
CA SER A 212 -4.84 15.97 -8.68
C SER A 212 -5.23 17.44 -8.73
N GLU A 213 -4.99 18.19 -7.65
CA GLU A 213 -5.29 19.62 -7.53
C GLU A 213 -4.04 20.50 -7.72
N GLY A 214 -2.97 19.92 -8.27
CA GLY A 214 -1.71 20.63 -8.54
C GLY A 214 -0.93 21.04 -7.29
N LYS A 215 -1.25 20.43 -6.12
CA LYS A 215 -0.52 20.69 -4.88
C LYS A 215 0.80 19.94 -4.86
N THR A 216 1.81 20.56 -4.25
CA THR A 216 3.18 20.06 -4.15
C THR A 216 3.63 19.94 -2.68
N TRP A 217 4.90 19.70 -2.43
CA TRP A 217 5.48 19.63 -1.08
C TRP A 217 5.07 20.79 -0.16
N GLU A 218 4.81 21.97 -0.71
CA GLU A 218 4.55 23.18 0.05
C GLU A 218 3.13 23.27 0.63
N ASN A 219 2.17 22.60 0.01
CA ASN A 219 0.75 22.85 0.27
C ASN A 219 -0.15 21.61 0.17
N THR A 220 0.41 20.40 0.24
CA THR A 220 -0.35 19.14 0.17
C THR A 220 -1.00 18.76 1.49
N ASP A 221 -0.38 19.01 2.64
CA ASP A 221 -0.96 18.58 3.92
C ASP A 221 -2.29 19.27 4.20
N GLY A 222 -3.30 18.47 4.52
CA GLY A 222 -4.67 18.95 4.74
C GLY A 222 -5.46 19.27 3.47
N SER A 223 -4.85 19.22 2.29
CA SER A 223 -5.58 19.36 1.04
C SER A 223 -6.39 18.09 0.73
N ARG A 224 -7.36 18.21 -0.18
CA ARG A 224 -8.11 17.08 -0.71
C ARG A 224 -7.61 16.73 -2.09
N ALA A 225 -7.60 15.44 -2.43
CA ALA A 225 -7.21 15.01 -3.76
C ALA A 225 -7.82 13.66 -4.15
N ARG A 226 -8.05 13.49 -5.47
CA ARG A 226 -8.46 12.22 -6.06
C ARG A 226 -7.29 11.24 -6.16
N TRP A 227 -6.09 11.78 -6.38
CA TRP A 227 -4.85 11.03 -6.40
C TRP A 227 -3.69 11.87 -5.87
N CYS A 228 -2.67 11.17 -5.36
CA CYS A 228 -1.40 11.75 -4.95
C CYS A 228 -0.25 10.90 -5.48
N MET A 229 0.65 11.51 -6.24
CA MET A 229 1.84 10.89 -6.80
C MET A 229 3.08 11.35 -6.06
N VAL A 230 3.99 10.41 -5.79
CA VAL A 230 5.38 10.71 -5.42
C VAL A 230 6.30 9.99 -6.38
N GLN A 231 7.28 10.71 -6.91
CA GLN A 231 8.32 10.18 -7.79
C GLN A 231 9.66 10.82 -7.49
N GLY A 232 10.74 10.14 -7.79
CA GLY A 232 12.06 10.67 -7.49
C GLY A 232 13.19 9.74 -7.86
N GLN A 233 14.39 10.12 -7.47
CA GLN A 233 15.59 9.33 -7.68
C GLN A 233 15.52 8.04 -6.85
N LEU A 234 15.86 6.92 -7.46
CA LEU A 234 15.87 5.58 -6.84
C LEU A 234 17.28 5.00 -6.91
N LEU A 235 17.70 4.39 -5.81
CA LEU A 235 19.02 3.78 -5.72
C LEU A 235 19.04 2.40 -6.40
N PRO A 236 20.18 2.00 -7.02
CA PRO A 236 21.42 2.79 -7.16
C PRO A 236 21.36 3.85 -8.28
N ASN A 237 20.64 3.64 -9.38
CA ASN A 237 20.62 4.52 -10.55
C ASN A 237 19.28 4.44 -11.28
N GLY A 238 18.21 4.85 -10.62
CA GLY A 238 16.87 4.81 -11.18
C GLY A 238 16.09 6.11 -10.96
N TYR A 239 14.95 6.20 -11.61
CA TYR A 239 13.90 7.17 -11.36
C TYR A 239 12.56 6.48 -11.50
N GLY A 240 11.63 6.77 -10.64
CA GLY A 240 10.31 6.16 -10.67
C GLY A 240 9.48 6.60 -9.48
N GLY A 241 8.35 5.95 -9.27
CA GLY A 241 7.47 6.34 -8.20
C GLY A 241 6.22 5.49 -8.07
N MET A 242 5.30 6.03 -7.28
CA MET A 242 3.98 5.46 -7.08
C MET A 242 2.96 6.57 -6.89
N ALA A 243 1.77 6.42 -7.51
CA ALA A 243 0.61 7.24 -7.23
C ALA A 243 -0.44 6.41 -6.50
N ILE A 244 -1.08 6.98 -5.48
CA ILE A 244 -2.27 6.42 -4.82
C ILE A 244 -3.49 7.14 -5.39
N LEU A 245 -4.42 6.37 -5.97
CA LEU A 245 -5.65 6.83 -6.58
C LEU A 245 -6.82 6.38 -5.69
N SER A 246 -7.64 7.34 -5.24
CA SER A 246 -8.81 7.11 -4.40
C SER A 246 -10.08 7.01 -5.24
N HIS A 247 -10.94 6.03 -4.98
CA HIS A 247 -12.19 5.84 -5.70
C HIS A 247 -13.26 6.82 -5.23
N PRO A 248 -14.13 7.36 -6.12
CA PRO A 248 -15.18 8.32 -5.75
C PRO A 248 -16.18 7.82 -4.71
N GLU A 249 -16.33 6.51 -4.55
CA GLU A 249 -17.24 5.92 -3.56
C GLU A 249 -16.62 5.79 -2.16
N ASN A 250 -15.35 6.12 -2.01
CA ASN A 250 -14.71 6.13 -0.69
C ASN A 250 -15.37 7.17 0.22
N PHE A 251 -15.48 6.84 1.50
CA PHE A 251 -15.98 7.77 2.49
C PHE A 251 -15.18 9.08 2.45
N ASN A 252 -15.89 10.21 2.39
CA ASN A 252 -15.32 11.55 2.40
C ASN A 252 -14.44 11.90 1.18
N HIS A 253 -14.72 11.23 0.02
CA HIS A 253 -14.01 11.54 -1.24
C HIS A 253 -14.34 12.96 -1.78
N PRO A 254 -13.41 13.72 -2.39
CA PRO A 254 -11.97 13.49 -2.39
C PRO A 254 -11.39 13.55 -0.98
N GLU A 255 -10.67 12.50 -0.59
CA GLU A 255 -10.22 12.35 0.78
C GLU A 255 -9.21 13.43 1.17
N PRO A 256 -9.29 13.97 2.42
CA PRO A 256 -8.23 14.83 2.92
C PRO A 256 -6.93 14.03 3.07
N LEU A 257 -5.82 14.68 2.78
CA LEU A 257 -4.49 14.09 2.85
C LEU A 257 -3.76 14.47 4.13
N ARG A 258 -2.99 13.53 4.67
CA ARG A 258 -1.91 13.81 5.61
C ARG A 258 -0.60 13.49 4.92
N ILE A 259 0.13 14.52 4.55
CA ILE A 259 1.43 14.43 3.90
C ILE A 259 2.40 15.27 4.72
N TRP A 260 3.57 14.73 5.02
CA TRP A 260 4.59 15.50 5.70
C TRP A 260 5.17 16.55 4.76
N ASP A 261 5.37 17.76 5.27
CA ASP A 261 6.02 18.82 4.53
C ASP A 261 7.54 18.56 4.35
N ARG A 262 8.18 19.39 3.53
CA ARG A 262 9.62 19.25 3.23
C ARG A 262 10.54 19.33 4.46
N ASN A 263 10.09 19.95 5.55
CA ASN A 263 10.87 20.14 6.77
C ASN A 263 10.61 19.06 7.83
N ALA A 264 9.57 18.26 7.65
CA ALA A 264 9.25 17.17 8.56
C ALA A 264 10.47 16.25 8.76
N ASN A 265 10.64 15.72 9.96
CA ASN A 265 11.77 14.89 10.34
C ASN A 265 13.14 15.53 10.02
N GLY A 266 13.26 16.87 10.14
CA GLY A 266 14.47 17.61 9.81
C GLY A 266 14.84 17.57 8.31
N GLY A 267 13.85 17.34 7.43
CA GLY A 267 14.01 17.28 5.98
C GLY A 267 14.66 16.00 5.47
N LYS A 268 14.75 14.96 6.32
CA LYS A 268 15.35 13.67 5.96
C LYS A 268 14.33 12.55 6.02
N GLU A 269 14.42 11.61 5.06
CA GLU A 269 13.58 10.39 5.06
C GLU A 269 12.11 10.69 5.31
N ASN A 270 11.61 11.81 4.79
CA ASN A 270 10.36 12.41 5.26
C ASN A 270 9.16 12.16 4.34
N VAL A 271 9.25 11.24 3.39
CA VAL A 271 8.10 10.91 2.53
C VAL A 271 7.14 9.97 3.25
N PHE A 272 6.03 10.57 3.65
CA PHE A 272 4.88 9.87 4.24
C PHE A 272 3.59 10.41 3.63
N ILE A 273 2.79 9.53 3.07
CA ILE A 273 1.51 9.83 2.42
C ILE A 273 0.41 9.06 3.13
N ASN A 274 -0.68 9.73 3.47
CA ASN A 274 -1.86 9.07 4.03
C ASN A 274 -3.13 9.69 3.47
N PHE A 275 -3.97 8.86 2.88
CA PHE A 275 -5.36 9.18 2.59
C PHE A 275 -6.13 9.01 3.89
N SER A 276 -6.58 10.14 4.47
CA SER A 276 -7.13 10.22 5.82
C SER A 276 -8.61 10.63 5.80
N PRO A 277 -9.52 9.70 5.51
CA PRO A 277 -10.93 10.03 5.30
C PRO A 277 -11.60 10.61 6.55
N THR A 278 -11.04 10.41 7.73
CA THR A 278 -11.55 10.96 9.00
C THR A 278 -10.80 12.20 9.47
N LYS A 279 -10.00 12.87 8.62
CA LYS A 279 -9.20 14.04 9.03
C LYS A 279 -10.04 15.23 9.49
N ASP A 280 -11.25 15.41 8.94
CA ASP A 280 -12.12 16.56 9.19
C ASP A 280 -13.56 16.20 9.57
N ARG A 281 -13.88 14.90 9.68
CA ARG A 281 -15.17 14.40 10.15
C ARG A 281 -15.09 13.00 10.72
N ASP A 282 -15.96 12.71 11.67
CA ASP A 282 -16.14 11.36 12.20
C ASP A 282 -16.76 10.43 11.16
N TRP A 283 -16.44 9.15 11.27
CA TRP A 283 -17.09 8.08 10.53
C TRP A 283 -17.66 7.05 11.49
N LEU A 284 -18.99 6.95 11.53
CA LEU A 284 -19.68 5.94 12.32
C LEU A 284 -19.84 4.67 11.49
N LEU A 285 -19.30 3.58 12.00
CA LEU A 285 -19.50 2.23 11.48
C LEU A 285 -20.58 1.56 12.33
N GLU A 286 -21.76 1.38 11.76
CA GLU A 286 -22.88 0.68 12.40
C GLU A 286 -22.70 -0.83 12.29
N PRO A 287 -23.16 -1.62 13.29
CA PRO A 287 -23.23 -3.06 13.18
C PRO A 287 -24.07 -3.49 11.97
N ASP A 288 -23.78 -4.68 11.43
CA ASP A 288 -24.47 -5.29 10.29
C ASP A 288 -24.29 -4.61 8.91
N TYR A 289 -23.64 -3.46 8.85
CA TYR A 289 -23.26 -2.81 7.60
C TYR A 289 -21.83 -3.13 7.22
N THR A 290 -21.58 -3.22 5.91
CA THR A 290 -20.24 -3.34 5.35
C THR A 290 -19.85 -2.01 4.69
N TYR A 291 -18.68 -1.51 5.07
CA TYR A 291 -18.09 -0.27 4.56
C TYR A 291 -16.91 -0.62 3.67
N THR A 292 -16.77 0.06 2.55
CA THR A 292 -15.72 -0.27 1.57
C THR A 292 -14.89 0.97 1.24
N LEU A 293 -13.57 0.78 1.19
CA LEU A 293 -12.63 1.72 0.62
C LEU A 293 -11.89 1.04 -0.53
N ASN A 294 -11.70 1.75 -1.63
CA ASN A 294 -11.02 1.25 -2.82
C ASN A 294 -9.93 2.21 -3.25
N TYR A 295 -8.74 1.65 -3.47
CA TYR A 295 -7.57 2.40 -3.92
C TYR A 295 -6.89 1.65 -5.06
N ARG A 296 -6.23 2.39 -5.96
CA ARG A 296 -5.27 1.86 -6.92
C ARG A 296 -3.92 2.48 -6.66
N LEU A 297 -2.88 1.64 -6.55
CA LEU A 297 -1.49 2.08 -6.57
C LEU A 297 -0.98 1.90 -8.00
N PHE A 298 -0.62 3.00 -8.64
CA PHE A 298 0.02 3.02 -9.94
C PHE A 298 1.53 3.09 -9.73
N VAL A 299 2.22 1.98 -9.97
CA VAL A 299 3.67 1.83 -9.72
C VAL A 299 4.42 1.91 -11.05
N PHE A 300 5.46 2.73 -11.12
CA PHE A 300 6.13 3.01 -12.40
C PHE A 300 7.64 3.25 -12.26
N ASP A 301 8.36 2.93 -13.34
CA ASP A 301 9.73 3.36 -13.61
C ASP A 301 9.72 4.56 -14.57
N GLY A 302 10.71 5.44 -14.44
CA GLY A 302 10.78 6.70 -15.19
C GLY A 302 9.88 7.79 -14.58
N GLN A 303 9.76 8.89 -15.30
CA GLN A 303 8.96 10.05 -14.91
C GLN A 303 7.54 9.92 -15.44
N GLN A 304 6.56 10.33 -14.64
CA GLN A 304 5.15 10.47 -15.03
C GLN A 304 4.69 11.91 -14.83
N ASP A 305 3.68 12.30 -15.58
CA ASP A 305 3.05 13.62 -15.47
C ASP A 305 1.61 13.53 -14.94
N ALA A 306 1.03 14.68 -14.62
CA ALA A 306 -0.35 14.76 -14.11
C ALA A 306 -1.39 14.19 -15.08
N ALA A 307 -1.18 14.37 -16.39
CA ALA A 307 -2.14 13.92 -17.41
C ALA A 307 -2.21 12.38 -17.47
N GLN A 308 -1.05 11.71 -17.35
CA GLN A 308 -1.01 10.26 -17.28
C GLN A 308 -1.72 9.75 -16.01
N ILE A 309 -1.42 10.32 -14.83
CA ILE A 309 -2.06 9.88 -13.58
C ILE A 309 -3.57 10.16 -13.58
N GLU A 310 -4.00 11.28 -14.15
CA GLU A 310 -5.42 11.59 -14.30
C GLU A 310 -6.14 10.58 -15.20
N LYS A 311 -5.51 10.18 -16.31
CA LYS A 311 -6.01 9.12 -17.20
C LYS A 311 -6.15 7.78 -16.44
N GLU A 312 -5.14 7.41 -15.66
CA GLU A 312 -5.18 6.17 -14.86
C GLU A 312 -6.28 6.22 -13.78
N TRP A 313 -6.53 7.39 -13.19
CA TRP A 313 -7.62 7.55 -12.26
C TRP A 313 -8.99 7.33 -12.94
N TRP A 314 -9.21 7.90 -14.13
CA TRP A 314 -10.43 7.67 -14.90
C TRP A 314 -10.61 6.20 -15.31
N ASN A 315 -9.54 5.52 -15.70
CA ASN A 315 -9.57 4.08 -15.98
C ASN A 315 -10.02 3.30 -14.75
N PHE A 316 -9.42 3.56 -13.61
CA PHE A 316 -9.75 2.91 -12.34
C PHE A 316 -11.23 3.07 -11.94
N VAL A 317 -11.78 4.27 -12.08
CA VAL A 317 -13.18 4.56 -11.77
C VAL A 317 -14.12 3.81 -12.71
N ASN A 318 -13.83 3.81 -14.02
CA ASN A 318 -14.70 3.20 -15.02
C ASN A 318 -14.65 1.67 -14.98
N GLU A 319 -13.50 1.06 -14.73
CA GLU A 319 -13.34 -0.40 -14.61
C GLU A 319 -14.20 -0.98 -13.48
N LYS A 320 -14.26 -0.33 -12.33
CA LYS A 320 -15.10 -0.78 -11.20
C LYS A 320 -16.59 -0.60 -11.45
N SER A 321 -16.98 0.36 -12.28
CA SER A 321 -18.38 0.59 -12.65
C SER A 321 -18.96 -0.53 -13.52
N THR A 322 -18.11 -1.25 -14.27
CA THR A 322 -18.52 -2.34 -15.19
C THR A 322 -18.57 -3.72 -14.52
N GLN A 323 -18.09 -3.85 -13.27
CA GLN A 323 -18.08 -5.12 -12.52
C GLN A 323 -19.25 -5.29 -11.54
N ARG A 324 -20.26 -4.42 -11.59
CA ARG A 324 -21.50 -4.47 -10.78
C ARG A 324 -22.67 -5.14 -11.45
#